data_7163c1972beef6e74a4d27ea4ea847b6
#
_entry.id   7163c1972beef6e74a4d27ea4ea847b6
#
_cell.length_a   1.000
_cell.length_b   1.000
_cell.length_c   1.000
_cell.angle_alpha   90.00
_cell.angle_beta   90.00
_cell.angle_gamma   90.00
#
_symmetry.space_group_name_H-M   'P 1'
#
loop_
_entity.id
_entity.type
_entity.pdbx_description
1 polymer ?
#
loop_
_entity_poly.entity_id
_entity_poly.type
_entity_poly.pdbx_seq_one_letter_code
_entity_poly.pdbx_strand_id
1 'polypeptide(L)'
;YTDDYAYALEVQEARSLWDLIKQQYAEYMYHNCRVIGQFNLRVFLSMDKWVFNIANSVMFVSLVLLIYASVKRKKKHDIFVLLLSLTFVWRYSVRFGETMLWLCGSCNYLWGSVIMIGFLVWYRHQLERTGNTMKHPVLTAIIGFVFGLAAGWCNENTSGGIFLAWIFFTWIYL
;
A
#
# COMPACT_ATOMS: atom_id res chain seq x y z
N TYR A 1 9.84 12.97 -15.16
CA TYR A 1 9.49 11.73 -15.85
C TYR A 1 8.24 11.99 -16.72
N THR A 2 8.15 11.35 -17.88
CA THR A 2 7.14 11.61 -18.91
C THR A 2 5.72 11.38 -18.37
N ASP A 3 5.52 10.35 -17.59
CA ASP A 3 4.21 9.96 -17.05
C ASP A 3 3.64 11.01 -16.08
N ASP A 4 4.46 11.59 -15.19
CA ASP A 4 4.00 12.65 -14.28
C ASP A 4 3.47 13.86 -15.05
N TYR A 5 4.10 14.21 -16.18
CA TYR A 5 3.63 15.33 -17.00
C TYR A 5 2.32 15.02 -17.70
N ALA A 6 2.13 13.80 -18.21
CA ALA A 6 0.89 13.41 -18.85
C ALA A 6 -0.27 13.47 -17.85
N TYR A 7 -0.11 12.86 -16.68
CA TYR A 7 -1.13 12.92 -15.63
C TYR A 7 -1.33 14.33 -15.06
N ALA A 8 -0.27 15.15 -14.98
CA ALA A 8 -0.40 16.53 -14.53
C ALA A 8 -1.27 17.36 -15.46
N LEU A 9 -1.17 17.17 -16.79
CA LEU A 9 -2.03 17.82 -17.75
C LEU A 9 -3.50 17.41 -17.58
N GLU A 10 -3.77 16.11 -17.40
CA GLU A 10 -5.12 15.64 -17.13
C GLU A 10 -5.70 16.25 -15.84
N VAL A 11 -4.89 16.30 -14.76
CA VAL A 11 -5.32 16.84 -13.46
C VAL A 11 -5.58 18.35 -13.53
N GLN A 12 -4.88 19.11 -14.38
CA GLN A 12 -5.14 20.55 -14.57
C GLN A 12 -6.54 20.83 -15.14
N GLU A 13 -7.13 19.89 -15.85
CA GLU A 13 -8.50 20.00 -16.36
C GLU A 13 -9.56 19.71 -15.30
N ALA A 14 -9.18 19.02 -14.20
CA ALA A 14 -10.08 18.66 -13.12
C ALA A 14 -10.38 19.87 -12.22
N ARG A 15 -11.66 20.19 -12.04
CA ARG A 15 -12.14 21.29 -11.17
C ARG A 15 -12.64 20.81 -9.82
N SER A 16 -12.80 19.50 -9.64
CA SER A 16 -13.37 18.90 -8.44
C SER A 16 -12.80 17.50 -8.19
N LEU A 17 -12.94 16.99 -6.95
CA LEU A 17 -12.63 15.59 -6.64
C LEU A 17 -13.44 14.61 -7.51
N TRP A 18 -14.65 15.00 -7.91
CA TRP A 18 -15.48 14.18 -8.79
C TRP A 18 -14.87 14.01 -10.18
N ASP A 19 -14.21 15.03 -10.70
CA ASP A 19 -13.52 14.95 -11.99
C ASP A 19 -12.29 14.02 -11.89
N LEU A 20 -11.55 14.06 -10.78
CA LEU A 20 -10.46 13.10 -10.52
C LEU A 20 -10.98 11.65 -10.46
N ILE A 21 -12.14 11.42 -9.86
CA ILE A 21 -12.78 10.10 -9.82
C ILE A 21 -13.17 9.64 -11.23
N LYS A 22 -13.71 10.53 -12.08
CA LYS A 22 -14.02 10.20 -13.48
C LYS A 22 -12.77 9.86 -14.29
N GLN A 23 -11.68 10.65 -14.13
CA GLN A 23 -10.40 10.37 -14.77
C GLN A 23 -9.86 9.01 -14.31
N GLN A 24 -9.97 8.70 -13.01
CA GLN A 24 -9.57 7.39 -12.48
C GLN A 24 -10.44 6.25 -13.03
N TYR A 25 -11.73 6.47 -13.19
CA TYR A 25 -12.62 5.47 -13.80
C TYR A 25 -12.26 5.20 -15.26
N ALA A 26 -11.95 6.24 -16.04
CA ALA A 26 -11.49 6.12 -17.41
C ALA A 26 -10.14 5.35 -17.47
N GLU A 27 -9.20 5.68 -16.59
CA GLU A 27 -7.92 4.96 -16.47
C GLU A 27 -8.14 3.45 -16.21
N TYR A 28 -9.02 3.12 -15.25
CA TYR A 28 -9.36 1.75 -14.91
C TYR A 28 -9.97 0.98 -16.09
N MET A 29 -10.83 1.63 -16.87
CA MET A 29 -11.52 0.99 -17.99
C MET A 29 -10.63 0.80 -19.22
N TYR A 30 -9.66 1.66 -19.46
CA TYR A 30 -8.93 1.72 -20.73
C TYR A 30 -7.42 1.44 -20.63
N HIS A 31 -6.81 1.53 -19.43
CA HIS A 31 -5.36 1.42 -19.30
C HIS A 31 -4.91 0.35 -18.30
N ASN A 32 -5.20 0.51 -17.01
CA ASN A 32 -4.71 -0.41 -15.97
C ASN A 32 -5.61 -0.48 -14.74
N CYS A 33 -5.49 -1.57 -13.97
CA CYS A 33 -6.33 -1.83 -12.80
C CYS A 33 -5.78 -1.24 -11.47
N ARG A 34 -4.80 -0.34 -11.51
CA ARG A 34 -4.13 0.24 -10.32
C ARG A 34 -4.95 1.38 -9.71
N VAL A 35 -6.13 1.09 -9.21
CA VAL A 35 -7.07 2.12 -8.75
C VAL A 35 -6.47 2.98 -7.64
N ILE A 36 -5.89 2.36 -6.61
CA ILE A 36 -5.38 3.09 -5.43
C ILE A 36 -4.14 3.93 -5.79
N GLY A 37 -3.18 3.34 -6.50
CA GLY A 37 -1.93 4.02 -6.87
C GLY A 37 -2.19 5.23 -7.78
N GLN A 38 -2.98 5.04 -8.82
CA GLN A 38 -3.29 6.08 -9.80
C GLN A 38 -4.20 7.19 -9.23
N PHE A 39 -5.14 6.84 -8.34
CA PHE A 39 -5.94 7.83 -7.66
C PHE A 39 -5.08 8.70 -6.72
N ASN A 40 -4.21 8.09 -5.92
CA ASN A 40 -3.27 8.83 -5.06
C ASN A 40 -2.36 9.75 -5.88
N LEU A 41 -1.86 9.28 -7.03
CA LEU A 41 -1.06 10.09 -7.95
C LEU A 41 -1.82 11.36 -8.35
N ARG A 42 -3.07 11.24 -8.81
CA ARG A 42 -3.91 12.39 -9.22
C ARG A 42 -4.16 13.36 -8.07
N VAL A 43 -4.44 12.84 -6.87
CA VAL A 43 -4.62 13.67 -5.68
C VAL A 43 -3.35 14.45 -5.35
N PHE A 44 -2.18 13.82 -5.37
CA PHE A 44 -0.92 14.53 -5.08
C PHE A 44 -0.50 15.50 -6.19
N LEU A 45 -0.84 15.23 -7.46
CA LEU A 45 -0.62 16.18 -8.54
C LEU A 45 -1.50 17.43 -8.43
N SER A 46 -2.65 17.35 -7.75
CA SER A 46 -3.52 18.49 -7.46
C SER A 46 -3.07 19.32 -6.24
N MET A 47 -2.04 18.87 -5.53
CA MET A 47 -1.53 19.50 -4.31
C MET A 47 -0.09 20.01 -4.50
N ASP A 48 0.36 20.83 -3.55
CA ASP A 48 1.76 21.27 -3.51
C ASP A 48 2.70 20.07 -3.29
N LYS A 49 3.81 20.05 -4.00
CA LYS A 49 4.81 18.95 -3.96
C LYS A 49 5.31 18.62 -2.54
N TRP A 50 5.37 19.60 -1.64
CA TRP A 50 5.84 19.38 -0.27
C TRP A 50 4.91 18.44 0.52
N VAL A 51 3.58 18.47 0.22
CA VAL A 51 2.59 17.57 0.84
C VAL A 51 2.91 16.12 0.47
N PHE A 52 3.15 15.85 -0.81
CA PHE A 52 3.60 14.54 -1.26
C PHE A 52 4.91 14.13 -0.58
N ASN A 53 5.90 15.00 -0.51
CA ASN A 53 7.22 14.66 0.07
C ASN A 53 7.10 14.21 1.53
N ILE A 54 6.29 14.91 2.34
CA ILE A 54 6.03 14.53 3.74
C ILE A 54 5.26 13.21 3.81
N ALA A 55 4.15 13.10 3.09
CA ALA A 55 3.33 11.90 3.07
C ALA A 55 4.14 10.68 2.61
N ASN A 56 4.94 10.82 1.56
CA ASN A 56 5.78 9.75 1.02
C ASN A 56 6.87 9.31 2.02
N SER A 57 7.45 10.24 2.75
CA SER A 57 8.43 9.93 3.83
C SER A 57 7.76 9.13 4.96
N VAL A 58 6.54 9.50 5.36
CA VAL A 58 5.76 8.74 6.35
C VAL A 58 5.46 7.34 5.84
N MET A 59 5.10 7.19 4.55
CA MET A 59 4.83 5.87 3.95
C MET A 59 6.10 5.01 3.90
N PHE A 60 7.26 5.60 3.60
CA PHE A 60 8.53 4.87 3.64
C PHE A 60 8.84 4.32 5.05
N VAL A 61 8.73 5.16 6.08
CA VAL A 61 8.90 4.73 7.47
C VAL A 61 7.87 3.65 7.84
N SER A 62 6.61 3.82 7.42
CA SER A 62 5.54 2.85 7.66
C SER A 62 5.86 1.49 7.02
N LEU A 63 6.41 1.46 5.80
CA LEU A 63 6.84 0.22 5.15
C LEU A 63 7.90 -0.51 5.99
N VAL A 64 8.94 0.21 6.42
CA VAL A 64 10.01 -0.37 7.26
C VAL A 64 9.44 -0.93 8.57
N LEU A 65 8.56 -0.19 9.22
CA LEU A 65 7.92 -0.63 10.47
C LEU A 65 6.99 -1.83 10.28
N LEU A 66 6.27 -1.91 9.16
CA LEU A 66 5.43 -3.06 8.83
C LEU A 66 6.25 -4.31 8.55
N ILE A 67 7.36 -4.19 7.81
CA ILE A 67 8.31 -5.30 7.60
C ILE A 67 8.89 -5.75 8.95
N TYR A 68 9.34 -4.81 9.78
CA TYR A 68 9.80 -5.10 11.14
C TYR A 68 8.73 -5.83 11.96
N ALA A 69 7.48 -5.37 11.94
CA ALA A 69 6.36 -6.00 12.65
C ALA A 69 6.06 -7.42 12.15
N SER A 70 6.27 -7.67 10.84
CA SER A 70 6.08 -9.00 10.24
C SER A 70 7.09 -10.03 10.73
N VAL A 71 8.32 -9.60 11.02
CA VAL A 71 9.44 -10.46 11.42
C VAL A 71 9.56 -10.58 12.95
N LYS A 72 9.08 -9.57 13.67
CA LYS A 72 9.27 -9.46 15.13
C LYS A 72 8.66 -10.62 15.90
N ARG A 73 9.46 -11.28 16.73
CA ARG A 73 8.97 -12.19 17.79
C ARG A 73 8.38 -11.40 18.97
N LYS A 74 7.25 -11.88 19.51
CA LYS A 74 6.31 -11.19 20.45
C LYS A 74 6.88 -10.47 21.69
N LYS A 75 8.18 -10.53 22.01
CA LYS A 75 8.64 -10.06 23.34
C LYS A 75 9.89 -9.18 23.40
N LYS A 76 10.54 -8.82 22.30
CA LYS A 76 11.73 -7.93 22.36
C LYS A 76 11.67 -6.87 21.25
N HIS A 77 11.94 -5.61 21.63
CA HIS A 77 12.31 -4.59 20.66
C HIS A 77 13.74 -4.89 20.24
N ASP A 78 13.92 -5.28 18.99
CA ASP A 78 15.23 -5.62 18.44
C ASP A 78 15.61 -4.55 17.42
N ILE A 79 16.47 -3.64 17.86
CA ILE A 79 16.98 -2.55 17.02
C ILE A 79 17.75 -3.09 15.81
N PHE A 80 18.42 -4.24 15.97
CA PHE A 80 19.14 -4.87 14.88
C PHE A 80 18.19 -5.31 13.75
N VAL A 81 17.07 -5.92 14.09
CA VAL A 81 16.04 -6.31 13.10
C VAL A 81 15.43 -5.10 12.43
N LEU A 82 15.23 -3.98 13.15
CA LEU A 82 14.73 -2.75 12.57
C LEU A 82 15.75 -2.16 11.58
N LEU A 83 17.02 -2.06 11.96
CA LEU A 83 18.09 -1.57 11.09
C LEU A 83 18.28 -2.47 9.86
N LEU A 84 18.18 -3.78 10.06
CA LEU A 84 18.23 -4.75 8.97
C LEU A 84 17.07 -4.55 7.99
N SER A 85 15.84 -4.38 8.50
CA SER A 85 14.66 -4.09 7.67
C SER A 85 14.84 -2.81 6.86
N LEU A 86 15.34 -1.73 7.49
CA LEU A 86 15.65 -0.48 6.81
C LEU A 86 16.70 -0.69 5.70
N THR A 87 17.79 -1.38 6.02
CA THR A 87 18.88 -1.67 5.08
C THR A 87 18.39 -2.50 3.90
N PHE A 88 17.55 -3.50 4.13
CA PHE A 88 16.95 -4.31 3.06
C PHE A 88 16.06 -3.49 2.14
N VAL A 89 15.16 -2.68 2.69
CA VAL A 89 14.30 -1.81 1.86
C VAL A 89 15.15 -0.84 1.06
N TRP A 90 16.14 -0.19 1.68
CA TRP A 90 16.99 0.78 0.99
C TRP A 90 17.90 0.14 -0.06
N ARG A 91 18.54 -0.98 0.25
CA ARG A 91 19.57 -1.59 -0.63
C ARG A 91 19.01 -2.47 -1.72
N TYR A 92 17.91 -3.16 -1.45
CA TYR A 92 17.37 -4.19 -2.35
C TYR A 92 16.08 -3.79 -3.07
N SER A 93 15.51 -2.61 -2.80
CA SER A 93 14.44 -2.10 -3.64
C SER A 93 14.95 -1.87 -5.06
N VAL A 94 14.28 -2.51 -6.00
CA VAL A 94 14.60 -2.37 -7.43
C VAL A 94 14.38 -0.91 -7.84
N ARG A 95 15.41 -0.27 -8.40
CA ARG A 95 15.35 1.13 -8.86
C ARG A 95 14.76 2.06 -7.78
N PHE A 96 15.40 2.11 -6.61
CA PHE A 96 14.92 2.84 -5.43
C PHE A 96 14.38 4.25 -5.76
N GLY A 97 15.06 5.02 -6.59
CA GLY A 97 14.61 6.35 -7.00
C GLY A 97 13.26 6.33 -7.73
N GLU A 98 13.03 5.32 -8.56
CA GLU A 98 11.80 5.19 -9.35
C GLU A 98 10.63 4.62 -8.54
N THR A 99 10.90 3.70 -7.62
CA THR A 99 9.84 3.01 -6.86
C THR A 99 9.51 3.67 -5.53
N MET A 100 10.46 4.43 -4.94
CA MET A 100 10.29 5.00 -3.60
C MET A 100 10.24 6.54 -3.58
N LEU A 101 10.84 7.23 -4.58
CA LEU A 101 10.96 8.69 -4.56
C LEU A 101 10.17 9.38 -5.68
N TRP A 102 10.10 8.78 -6.86
CA TRP A 102 9.34 9.32 -7.98
C TRP A 102 7.84 9.24 -7.69
N LEU A 103 7.08 10.32 -7.91
CA LEU A 103 5.68 10.46 -7.51
C LEU A 103 4.80 9.34 -8.07
N CYS A 104 4.77 9.15 -9.39
CA CYS A 104 3.99 8.08 -10.01
C CYS A 104 4.45 6.69 -9.52
N GLY A 105 5.76 6.45 -9.49
CA GLY A 105 6.31 5.17 -9.04
C GLY A 105 6.02 4.89 -7.57
N SER A 106 6.24 5.86 -6.68
CA SER A 106 6.00 5.65 -5.24
C SER A 106 4.53 5.41 -4.92
N CYS A 107 3.60 6.14 -5.55
CA CYS A 107 2.17 5.89 -5.38
C CYS A 107 1.77 4.46 -5.77
N ASN A 108 2.37 3.92 -6.83
CA ASN A 108 2.08 2.56 -7.30
C ASN A 108 2.83 1.48 -6.53
N TYR A 109 4.08 1.69 -6.12
CA TYR A 109 4.91 0.66 -5.51
C TYR A 109 5.06 0.82 -4.00
N LEU A 110 5.52 1.97 -3.50
CA LEU A 110 5.70 2.18 -2.06
C LEU A 110 4.36 2.17 -1.32
N TRP A 111 3.40 2.99 -1.76
CA TRP A 111 2.08 3.08 -1.13
C TRP A 111 1.31 1.77 -1.27
N GLY A 112 1.37 1.13 -2.44
CA GLY A 112 0.79 -0.19 -2.64
C GLY A 112 1.39 -1.23 -1.69
N SER A 113 2.71 -1.26 -1.53
CA SER A 113 3.39 -2.18 -0.61
C SER A 113 2.98 -1.96 0.84
N VAL A 114 2.84 -0.71 1.29
CA VAL A 114 2.37 -0.40 2.66
C VAL A 114 0.96 -0.95 2.90
N ILE A 115 0.04 -0.74 1.95
CA ILE A 115 -1.34 -1.23 2.07
C ILE A 115 -1.36 -2.77 2.06
N MET A 116 -0.64 -3.40 1.14
CA MET A 116 -0.61 -4.86 0.99
C MET A 116 0.01 -5.55 2.21
N ILE A 117 1.19 -5.11 2.66
CA ILE A 117 1.85 -5.68 3.84
C ILE A 117 1.04 -5.36 5.10
N GLY A 118 0.49 -4.15 5.19
CA GLY A 118 -0.41 -3.76 6.26
C GLY A 118 -1.62 -4.68 6.39
N PHE A 119 -2.25 -5.04 5.26
CA PHE A 119 -3.33 -6.02 5.23
C PHE A 119 -2.87 -7.39 5.75
N LEU A 120 -1.74 -7.91 5.30
CA LEU A 120 -1.23 -9.22 5.75
C LEU A 120 -0.87 -9.23 7.24
N VAL A 121 -0.25 -8.16 7.75
CA VAL A 121 0.08 -8.02 9.18
C VAL A 121 -1.20 -7.95 10.02
N TRP A 122 -2.17 -7.15 9.59
CA TRP A 122 -3.46 -7.06 10.24
C TRP A 122 -4.20 -8.41 10.23
N TYR A 123 -4.26 -9.08 9.07
CA TYR A 123 -4.93 -10.37 8.92
C TYR A 123 -4.29 -11.45 9.81
N ARG A 124 -2.96 -11.58 9.77
CA ARG A 124 -2.22 -12.47 10.66
C ARG A 124 -2.55 -12.21 12.14
N HIS A 125 -2.62 -10.94 12.54
CA HIS A 125 -2.96 -10.59 13.91
C HIS A 125 -4.40 -11.00 14.28
N GLN A 126 -5.35 -10.95 13.35
CA GLN A 126 -6.69 -11.48 13.59
C GLN A 126 -6.69 -13.00 13.75
N LEU A 127 -5.95 -13.74 12.92
CA LEU A 127 -5.83 -15.19 13.03
C LEU A 127 -5.21 -15.61 14.39
N GLU A 128 -4.17 -14.92 14.82
CA GLU A 128 -3.53 -15.17 16.15
C GLU A 128 -4.50 -14.91 17.33
N ARG A 129 -5.56 -14.11 17.11
CA ARG A 129 -6.59 -13.80 18.12
C ARG A 129 -7.79 -14.74 18.10
N THR A 130 -7.94 -15.59 17.10
CA THR A 130 -9.15 -16.42 16.89
C THR A 130 -9.40 -17.41 18.06
N GLY A 131 -8.42 -17.68 18.89
CA GLY A 131 -8.59 -18.43 20.17
C GLY A 131 -9.29 -17.66 21.29
N ASN A 132 -9.46 -16.33 21.18
CA ASN A 132 -10.17 -15.49 22.14
C ASN A 132 -11.41 -14.90 21.44
N THR A 133 -12.56 -14.94 22.10
CA THR A 133 -13.83 -14.41 21.59
C THR A 133 -13.66 -13.00 20.98
N MET A 134 -13.85 -12.87 19.69
CA MET A 134 -13.80 -11.58 19.01
C MET A 134 -14.93 -10.68 19.53
N LYS A 135 -14.59 -9.50 20.05
CA LYS A 135 -15.60 -8.55 20.60
C LYS A 135 -16.60 -8.08 19.54
N HIS A 136 -16.17 -7.96 18.28
CA HIS A 136 -17.00 -7.43 17.16
C HIS A 136 -16.69 -8.18 15.85
N PRO A 137 -17.16 -9.44 15.69
CA PRO A 137 -16.78 -10.26 14.54
C PRO A 137 -17.26 -9.68 13.19
N VAL A 138 -18.46 -9.12 13.15
CA VAL A 138 -19.02 -8.52 11.92
C VAL A 138 -18.22 -7.28 11.48
N LEU A 139 -17.89 -6.40 12.41
CA LEU A 139 -17.09 -5.20 12.11
C LEU A 139 -15.68 -5.60 11.63
N THR A 140 -15.07 -6.59 12.26
CA THR A 140 -13.76 -7.12 11.84
C THR A 140 -13.82 -7.70 10.43
N ALA A 141 -14.89 -8.40 10.08
CA ALA A 141 -15.11 -8.94 8.74
C ALA A 141 -15.27 -7.81 7.70
N ILE A 142 -16.05 -6.78 8.00
CA ILE A 142 -16.24 -5.61 7.13
C ILE A 142 -14.90 -4.88 6.91
N ILE A 143 -14.15 -4.61 7.97
CA ILE A 143 -12.83 -3.97 7.88
C ILE A 143 -11.89 -4.84 7.03
N GLY A 144 -11.87 -6.15 7.27
CA GLY A 144 -11.06 -7.10 6.51
C GLY A 144 -11.41 -7.13 5.03
N PHE A 145 -12.69 -7.10 4.71
CA PHE A 145 -13.17 -7.06 3.33
C PHE A 145 -12.74 -5.77 2.61
N VAL A 146 -12.98 -4.60 3.23
CA VAL A 146 -12.59 -3.30 2.64
C VAL A 146 -11.08 -3.18 2.50
N PHE A 147 -10.32 -3.61 3.52
CA PHE A 147 -8.86 -3.58 3.48
C PHE A 147 -8.30 -4.55 2.45
N GLY A 148 -8.88 -5.76 2.33
CA GLY A 148 -8.52 -6.76 1.32
C GLY A 148 -8.79 -6.26 -0.11
N LEU A 149 -9.94 -5.60 -0.34
CA LEU A 149 -10.22 -4.94 -1.63
C LEU A 149 -9.19 -3.87 -1.96
N ALA A 150 -8.86 -3.00 -1.00
CA ALA A 150 -7.84 -1.97 -1.19
C ALA A 150 -6.47 -2.60 -1.52
N ALA A 151 -6.06 -3.65 -0.81
CA ALA A 151 -4.81 -4.36 -1.08
C ALA A 151 -4.79 -5.02 -2.47
N GLY A 152 -5.92 -5.59 -2.90
CA GLY A 152 -6.08 -6.19 -4.24
C GLY A 152 -6.06 -5.16 -5.38
N TRP A 153 -6.52 -3.93 -5.14
CA TRP A 153 -6.58 -2.86 -6.14
C TRP A 153 -5.33 -1.96 -6.18
N CYS A 154 -4.29 -2.28 -5.40
CA CYS A 154 -3.04 -1.51 -5.43
C CYS A 154 -2.22 -1.77 -6.70
N ASN A 155 -2.01 -3.04 -7.06
CA ASN A 155 -1.18 -3.42 -8.20
C ASN A 155 -1.53 -4.84 -8.66
N GLU A 156 -1.87 -5.00 -9.93
CA GLU A 156 -2.29 -6.28 -10.54
C GLU A 156 -1.23 -7.38 -10.43
N ASN A 157 0.05 -7.02 -10.53
CA ASN A 157 1.13 -8.01 -10.49
C ASN A 157 1.37 -8.60 -9.09
N THR A 158 1.09 -7.82 -8.03
CA THR A 158 1.34 -8.23 -6.64
C THR A 158 0.08 -8.72 -5.93
N SER A 159 -1.11 -8.39 -6.43
CA SER A 159 -2.38 -8.83 -5.84
C SER A 159 -2.52 -10.35 -5.79
N GLY A 160 -2.06 -11.06 -6.83
CA GLY A 160 -1.99 -12.52 -6.85
C GLY A 160 -1.09 -13.10 -5.74
N GLY A 161 0.05 -12.47 -5.48
CA GLY A 161 0.94 -12.85 -4.38
C GLY A 161 0.30 -12.65 -3.00
N ILE A 162 -0.41 -11.54 -2.80
CA ILE A 162 -1.17 -11.28 -1.57
C ILE A 162 -2.28 -12.31 -1.36
N PHE A 163 -3.00 -12.68 -2.42
CA PHE A 163 -4.03 -13.70 -2.34
C PHE A 163 -3.45 -15.06 -1.95
N LEU A 164 -2.32 -15.47 -2.53
CA LEU A 164 -1.62 -16.71 -2.15
C LEU A 164 -1.12 -16.65 -0.70
N ALA A 165 -0.56 -15.52 -0.26
CA ALA A 165 -0.13 -15.34 1.12
C ALA A 165 -1.31 -15.39 2.10
N TRP A 166 -2.47 -14.84 1.72
CA TRP A 166 -3.69 -14.93 2.50
C TRP A 166 -4.16 -16.38 2.67
N ILE A 167 -4.19 -17.19 1.59
CA ILE A 167 -4.52 -18.62 1.65
C ILE A 167 -3.53 -19.36 2.55
N PHE A 168 -2.22 -19.10 2.38
CA PHE A 168 -1.16 -19.76 3.14
C PHE A 168 -1.28 -19.49 4.66
N PHE A 169 -1.49 -18.23 5.05
CA PHE A 169 -1.72 -17.90 6.46
C PHE A 169 -3.00 -18.55 6.99
N THR A 170 -4.08 -18.55 6.21
CA THR A 170 -5.32 -19.22 6.61
C THR A 170 -5.08 -20.71 6.86
N TRP A 171 -4.35 -21.38 5.97
CA TRP A 171 -4.04 -22.81 6.09
C TRP A 171 -3.14 -23.16 7.29
N ILE A 172 -2.19 -22.27 7.64
CA ILE A 172 -1.31 -22.51 8.82
C ILE A 172 -2.03 -22.33 10.16
N TYR A 173 -3.03 -21.43 10.20
CA TYR A 173 -3.66 -21.05 11.47
C TYR A 173 -5.05 -21.68 11.69
N LEU A 174 -5.61 -22.37 10.71
CA LEU A 174 -6.83 -23.19 10.82
C LEU A 174 -6.51 -24.67 10.94
#